data_40033687b120257ee794f1ec9f2eb542
#
_entry.id   40033687b120257ee794f1ec9f2eb542
#
_cell.length_a   1.000
_cell.length_b   1.000
_cell.length_c   1.000
_cell.angle_alpha   90.00
_cell.angle_beta   90.00
_cell.angle_gamma   90.00
#
_symmetry.space_group_name_H-M   'P 1'
#
loop_
_entity.id
_entity.type
_entity.pdbx_description
1 polymer ?
#
loop_
_entity_poly.entity_id
_entity_poly.type
_entity_poly.pdbx_seq_one_letter_code
_entity_poly.pdbx_strand_id
1 'polypeptide(L)'
;MFLFNCYGYHIGLNGMKIDDNKEKYSCFYDYPKTCYIDLLSPFMDFSSFAGNCKTIRSLKNQKKYFTYFLIEEKDYENTTKFGFPITTNYKYSLRTQNNIKHFNERVSKNIIDMDKFDESTDKNNKPEVILDFSKDKNGEIKINIEKNETLAEERKKLGIENNSKFNNILFLFIDSLSREHFKRKLKKTTKFIEQFMKKEKETEYKSYQFMKYTTFDAFTQMSAQPMFYGEKMDPQTSNGTFILKYMKQRGYVTGQSINLCSRELFVTMNNCLNKVEFSDFDHENVAMFCDANYYNRDNPYPLLQGGFAAIRRCLYGKDTFEYVLEYGKKFWETYKDNKKFLRLGFIDAHERTQEVVKYLDEPLYLFLNDLFKKKLLENTAIFFVSDHGNGMYGLYRDLQADDFLFERTLAFWFIILHNYNRENEVKNLEENQQTFLTPYDIFDTLSDIVFDEENMKVHTRNDLGKSVFRKIDAKNRTCMKYTEWPLDEMCHCRIPGQNYSTPIGYNNTFLKKNKL
;
A
#
# COMPACT_ATOMS: atom_id res chain seq x y z
N MET A 1 -14.16 -8.70 36.93
CA MET A 1 -13.88 -7.63 35.98
C MET A 1 -12.45 -7.82 35.53
N PHE A 2 -12.21 -8.61 34.47
CA PHE A 2 -10.86 -8.81 33.94
C PHE A 2 -10.48 -7.52 33.20
N LEU A 3 -9.56 -6.76 33.77
CA LEU A 3 -8.90 -5.67 33.08
C LEU A 3 -8.07 -6.30 31.93
N PHE A 4 -8.58 -6.23 30.73
CA PHE A 4 -7.82 -6.58 29.53
C PHE A 4 -6.73 -5.52 29.35
N ASN A 5 -5.56 -5.79 29.91
CA ASN A 5 -4.39 -4.96 29.68
C ASN A 5 -4.03 -4.99 28.20
N CYS A 6 -3.89 -3.82 27.58
CA CYS A 6 -3.46 -3.65 26.18
C CYS A 6 -1.98 -4.06 25.96
N TYR A 7 -1.63 -5.23 26.41
CA TYR A 7 -0.24 -5.73 26.36
C TYR A 7 0.27 -5.88 24.93
N GLY A 8 -0.62 -6.09 23.97
CA GLY A 8 -0.26 -6.26 22.55
C GLY A 8 0.47 -5.05 21.97
N TYR A 9 0.09 -3.85 22.38
CA TYR A 9 0.68 -2.62 21.83
C TYR A 9 2.15 -2.40 22.24
N HIS A 10 2.59 -2.98 23.36
CA HIS A 10 3.97 -2.91 23.84
C HIS A 10 4.90 -3.92 23.18
N ILE A 11 4.34 -4.89 22.45
CA ILE A 11 5.09 -6.03 21.91
C ILE A 11 4.93 -6.07 20.39
N GLY A 12 6.04 -5.97 19.69
CA GLY A 12 6.12 -6.18 18.26
C GLY A 12 6.23 -7.66 17.87
N LEU A 13 6.64 -7.88 16.64
CA LEU A 13 6.92 -9.22 16.13
C LEU A 13 8.06 -9.86 16.91
N ASN A 14 8.06 -11.19 16.97
CA ASN A 14 9.04 -12.01 17.69
C ASN A 14 9.26 -11.59 19.17
N GLY A 15 8.20 -11.04 19.81
CA GLY A 15 8.25 -10.64 21.22
C GLY A 15 9.12 -9.42 21.52
N MET A 16 9.57 -8.67 20.51
CA MET A 16 10.33 -7.44 20.72
C MET A 16 9.49 -6.43 21.50
N LYS A 17 10.01 -5.93 22.61
CA LYS A 17 9.33 -4.92 23.41
C LYS A 17 9.70 -3.53 22.91
N ILE A 18 8.73 -2.59 23.00
CA ILE A 18 9.02 -1.18 22.80
C ILE A 18 9.91 -0.69 23.93
N ASP A 19 10.97 0.04 23.56
CA ASP A 19 11.87 0.68 24.51
C ASP A 19 11.37 2.11 24.78
N ASP A 20 10.81 2.31 25.97
CA ASP A 20 10.29 3.59 26.46
C ASP A 20 11.31 4.33 27.38
N ASN A 21 12.60 4.04 27.22
CA ASN A 21 13.66 4.72 27.98
C ASN A 21 13.73 6.21 27.62
N LYS A 22 13.31 7.07 28.57
CA LYS A 22 13.23 8.54 28.42
C LYS A 22 14.59 9.22 28.26
N GLU A 23 15.68 8.58 28.69
CA GLU A 23 17.02 9.11 28.50
C GLU A 23 17.53 8.90 27.07
N LYS A 24 17.02 7.87 26.40
CA LYS A 24 17.43 7.47 25.06
C LYS A 24 16.52 8.02 23.95
N TYR A 25 15.23 8.12 24.22
CA TYR A 25 14.21 8.50 23.23
C TYR A 25 13.42 9.72 23.68
N SER A 26 13.09 10.62 22.74
CA SER A 26 12.19 11.74 22.99
C SER A 26 10.71 11.41 22.76
N CYS A 27 10.42 10.31 22.09
CA CYS A 27 9.07 9.83 21.87
C CYS A 27 8.80 8.56 22.68
N PHE A 28 7.83 8.61 23.55
CA PHE A 28 7.26 7.44 24.21
C PHE A 28 5.74 7.51 24.14
N TYR A 29 5.10 6.34 24.05
CA TYR A 29 3.67 6.27 23.82
C TYR A 29 2.88 6.27 25.14
N ASP A 30 1.72 6.94 25.10
CA ASP A 30 0.67 6.81 26.11
C ASP A 30 -0.31 5.74 25.64
N TYR A 31 -0.10 4.52 26.11
CA TYR A 31 -0.84 3.36 25.63
C TYR A 31 -2.29 3.38 26.11
N PRO A 32 -3.24 2.89 25.31
CA PRO A 32 -4.63 2.78 25.68
C PRO A 32 -4.78 1.88 26.93
N LYS A 33 -5.70 2.27 27.81
CA LYS A 33 -5.96 1.52 29.04
C LYS A 33 -6.89 0.33 28.81
N THR A 34 -7.67 0.37 27.74
CA THR A 34 -8.68 -0.64 27.42
C THR A 34 -8.56 -1.03 25.96
N CYS A 35 -8.51 -2.33 25.66
CA CYS A 35 -8.40 -2.88 24.31
C CYS A 35 -9.77 -3.32 23.81
N TYR A 36 -10.58 -2.38 23.38
CA TYR A 36 -11.90 -2.64 22.81
C TYR A 36 -11.84 -3.38 21.49
N ILE A 37 -10.82 -3.10 20.65
CA ILE A 37 -10.67 -3.73 19.35
C ILE A 37 -10.42 -5.24 19.51
N ASP A 38 -9.52 -5.64 20.42
CA ASP A 38 -9.26 -7.06 20.69
C ASP A 38 -10.50 -7.78 21.24
N LEU A 39 -11.27 -7.09 22.08
CA LEU A 39 -12.49 -7.64 22.67
C LEU A 39 -13.60 -7.80 21.65
N LEU A 40 -13.81 -6.80 20.79
CA LEU A 40 -14.97 -6.72 19.89
C LEU A 40 -14.70 -7.33 18.51
N SER A 41 -13.45 -7.38 18.06
CA SER A 41 -13.09 -7.90 16.73
C SER A 41 -13.67 -9.30 16.43
N PRO A 42 -13.71 -10.28 17.36
CA PRO A 42 -14.34 -11.58 17.09
C PRO A 42 -15.85 -11.49 16.79
N PHE A 43 -16.54 -10.49 17.35
CA PHE A 43 -17.96 -10.28 17.13
C PHE A 43 -18.26 -9.41 15.90
N MET A 44 -17.24 -8.72 15.38
CA MET A 44 -17.35 -7.85 14.20
C MET A 44 -17.04 -8.56 12.90
N ASP A 45 -16.78 -9.87 12.95
CA ASP A 45 -16.47 -10.66 11.76
C ASP A 45 -17.72 -10.94 10.91
N PHE A 46 -18.21 -9.90 10.24
CA PHE A 46 -19.26 -10.01 9.23
C PHE A 46 -18.76 -10.45 7.86
N SER A 47 -17.49 -10.78 7.72
CA SER A 47 -16.91 -11.17 6.44
C SER A 47 -17.51 -12.45 5.87
N SER A 48 -18.07 -13.33 6.70
CA SER A 48 -18.80 -14.52 6.27
C SER A 48 -20.03 -14.17 5.41
N PHE A 49 -20.66 -13.03 5.62
CA PHE A 49 -21.75 -12.54 4.77
C PHE A 49 -21.28 -12.13 3.36
N ALA A 50 -19.99 -11.89 3.17
CA ALA A 50 -19.42 -11.62 1.85
C ALA A 50 -19.45 -12.85 0.93
N GLY A 51 -19.72 -14.04 1.46
CA GLY A 51 -19.88 -15.28 0.71
C GLY A 51 -18.65 -15.72 -0.07
N ASN A 52 -18.83 -16.65 -1.00
CA ASN A 52 -17.78 -17.13 -1.89
C ASN A 52 -17.77 -16.30 -3.19
N CYS A 53 -16.63 -15.76 -3.57
CA CYS A 53 -16.48 -14.94 -4.78
C CYS A 53 -16.92 -15.67 -6.07
N LYS A 54 -16.76 -16.98 -6.16
CA LYS A 54 -17.22 -17.79 -7.32
C LYS A 54 -18.72 -17.72 -7.54
N THR A 55 -19.51 -17.55 -6.48
CA THR A 55 -20.98 -17.50 -6.57
C THR A 55 -21.51 -16.07 -6.73
N ILE A 56 -20.80 -15.08 -6.16
CA ILE A 56 -21.30 -13.70 -6.07
C ILE A 56 -21.14 -12.95 -7.40
N ARG A 57 -20.01 -13.13 -8.09
CA ARG A 57 -19.69 -12.35 -9.31
C ARG A 57 -19.04 -13.23 -10.36
N SER A 58 -19.85 -14.10 -11.00
CA SER A 58 -19.38 -14.90 -12.13
C SER A 58 -19.02 -14.00 -13.32
N LEU A 59 -17.99 -14.36 -14.06
CA LEU A 59 -17.61 -13.69 -15.31
C LEU A 59 -18.75 -13.61 -16.33
N LYS A 60 -19.64 -14.62 -16.36
CA LYS A 60 -20.82 -14.64 -17.24
C LYS A 60 -21.75 -13.43 -17.01
N ASN A 61 -21.99 -13.08 -15.74
CA ASN A 61 -22.80 -11.92 -15.40
C ASN A 61 -22.05 -10.61 -15.71
N GLN A 62 -20.74 -10.62 -15.63
CA GLN A 62 -19.90 -9.49 -15.97
C GLN A 62 -19.86 -9.21 -17.48
N LYS A 63 -19.79 -10.24 -18.35
CA LYS A 63 -19.87 -10.03 -19.80
C LYS A 63 -21.15 -9.30 -20.19
N LYS A 64 -22.30 -9.72 -19.62
CA LYS A 64 -23.60 -9.07 -19.86
C LYS A 64 -23.59 -7.61 -19.42
N TYR A 65 -22.83 -7.30 -18.37
CA TYR A 65 -22.70 -5.95 -17.87
C TYR A 65 -21.76 -5.09 -18.74
N PHE A 66 -20.62 -5.63 -19.18
CA PHE A 66 -19.73 -4.96 -20.12
C PHE A 66 -20.47 -4.58 -21.43
N THR A 67 -21.24 -5.50 -21.99
CA THR A 67 -22.00 -5.26 -23.21
C THR A 67 -23.16 -4.28 -23.03
N TYR A 68 -23.71 -4.13 -21.81
CA TYR A 68 -24.88 -3.26 -21.60
C TYR A 68 -24.55 -1.85 -21.08
N PHE A 69 -23.51 -1.70 -20.30
CA PHE A 69 -23.26 -0.45 -19.57
C PHE A 69 -21.95 0.26 -19.89
N LEU A 70 -20.97 -0.47 -20.39
CA LEU A 70 -19.65 0.07 -20.63
C LEU A 70 -19.39 0.36 -22.12
N ILE A 71 -20.16 -0.26 -23.01
CA ILE A 71 -19.93 -0.21 -24.45
C ILE A 71 -21.25 0.18 -25.11
N GLU A 72 -21.42 1.47 -25.37
CA GLU A 72 -22.61 2.02 -26.06
C GLU A 72 -22.65 1.67 -27.56
N GLU A 73 -21.60 1.02 -28.10
CA GLU A 73 -21.49 0.73 -29.53
C GLU A 73 -21.77 -0.75 -29.81
N LYS A 74 -22.68 -0.99 -30.76
CA LYS A 74 -23.08 -2.31 -31.26
C LYS A 74 -21.92 -3.20 -31.74
N ASP A 75 -20.72 -2.63 -31.92
CA ASP A 75 -19.54 -3.31 -32.45
C ASP A 75 -18.93 -4.36 -31.52
N TYR A 76 -19.23 -4.31 -30.21
CA TYR A 76 -18.65 -5.24 -29.24
C TYR A 76 -19.54 -6.45 -28.90
N GLU A 77 -20.74 -6.55 -29.43
CA GLU A 77 -21.62 -7.71 -29.18
C GLU A 77 -20.96 -9.04 -29.57
N ASN A 78 -20.14 -9.02 -30.62
CA ASN A 78 -19.42 -10.18 -31.13
C ASN A 78 -18.02 -10.34 -30.54
N THR A 79 -17.50 -9.38 -29.77
CA THR A 79 -16.16 -9.45 -29.19
C THR A 79 -16.09 -10.56 -28.16
N THR A 80 -15.10 -11.41 -28.28
CA THR A 80 -14.87 -12.53 -27.34
C THR A 80 -13.76 -12.22 -26.36
N LYS A 81 -12.88 -11.25 -26.65
CA LYS A 81 -11.75 -10.90 -25.80
C LYS A 81 -11.65 -9.39 -25.60
N PHE A 82 -11.57 -9.02 -24.33
CA PHE A 82 -11.47 -7.62 -23.90
C PHE A 82 -10.15 -7.41 -23.19
N GLY A 83 -9.33 -6.47 -23.67
CA GLY A 83 -8.08 -6.08 -23.03
C GLY A 83 -8.25 -4.84 -22.16
N PHE A 84 -7.61 -4.83 -20.98
CA PHE A 84 -7.54 -3.65 -20.14
C PHE A 84 -6.25 -2.87 -20.44
N PRO A 85 -6.33 -1.54 -20.63
CA PRO A 85 -5.14 -0.74 -20.95
C PRO A 85 -4.11 -0.81 -19.83
N ILE A 86 -2.81 -0.84 -20.20
CA ILE A 86 -1.70 -0.84 -19.25
C ILE A 86 -1.65 0.50 -18.53
N THR A 87 -1.69 1.59 -19.29
CA THR A 87 -1.65 2.94 -18.75
C THR A 87 -2.96 3.67 -19.03
N THR A 88 -3.49 4.27 -18.01
CA THR A 88 -4.68 5.10 -18.14
C THR A 88 -4.27 6.55 -17.95
N ASN A 89 -4.37 7.37 -18.99
CA ASN A 89 -4.15 8.83 -18.91
C ASN A 89 -5.22 9.54 -18.07
N TYR A 90 -5.59 8.96 -16.91
CA TYR A 90 -6.64 9.49 -16.07
C TYR A 90 -6.12 10.57 -15.14
N LYS A 91 -6.40 11.79 -15.50
CA LYS A 91 -6.35 12.96 -14.59
C LYS A 91 -7.68 13.05 -13.84
N TYR A 92 -7.94 12.21 -12.83
CA TYR A 92 -9.20 12.30 -12.10
C TYR A 92 -9.06 12.22 -10.59
N SER A 93 -9.74 13.18 -9.99
CA SER A 93 -10.06 13.25 -8.59
C SER A 93 -11.35 12.47 -8.29
N LEU A 94 -11.29 11.52 -7.37
CA LEU A 94 -12.44 10.77 -6.83
C LEU A 94 -13.40 11.63 -5.98
N ARG A 95 -13.21 12.94 -5.93
CA ARG A 95 -13.85 13.80 -4.93
C ARG A 95 -15.33 14.09 -5.12
N THR A 96 -15.93 13.85 -6.29
CA THR A 96 -17.35 14.12 -6.47
C THR A 96 -18.12 12.88 -6.87
N GLN A 97 -19.22 12.63 -6.17
CA GLN A 97 -20.10 11.48 -6.38
C GLN A 97 -20.66 11.37 -7.82
N ASN A 98 -20.78 12.51 -8.50
CA ASN A 98 -21.22 12.58 -9.90
C ASN A 98 -20.16 12.14 -10.91
N ASN A 99 -18.89 12.09 -10.51
CA ASN A 99 -17.79 11.77 -11.42
C ASN A 99 -17.55 10.27 -11.61
N ILE A 100 -18.15 9.39 -10.78
CA ILE A 100 -17.97 7.93 -10.93
C ILE A 100 -18.64 7.44 -12.22
N LYS A 101 -19.81 7.96 -12.57
CA LYS A 101 -20.48 7.61 -13.83
C LYS A 101 -19.60 8.02 -15.02
N HIS A 102 -19.13 9.26 -15.03
CA HIS A 102 -18.24 9.77 -16.08
C HIS A 102 -16.87 9.08 -16.11
N PHE A 103 -16.37 8.66 -14.96
CA PHE A 103 -15.14 7.90 -14.86
C PHE A 103 -15.32 6.50 -15.47
N ASN A 104 -16.41 5.80 -15.13
CA ASN A 104 -16.73 4.49 -15.68
C ASN A 104 -16.96 4.55 -17.20
N GLU A 105 -17.65 5.57 -17.70
CA GLU A 105 -17.86 5.80 -19.13
C GLU A 105 -16.54 6.01 -19.89
N ARG A 106 -15.53 6.59 -19.24
CA ARG A 106 -14.21 6.82 -19.85
C ARG A 106 -13.29 5.61 -19.78
N VAL A 107 -13.34 4.84 -18.68
CA VAL A 107 -12.64 3.56 -18.59
C VAL A 107 -13.16 2.60 -19.64
N SER A 108 -14.48 2.56 -19.83
CA SER A 108 -15.10 1.72 -20.84
C SER A 108 -14.70 2.06 -22.26
N LYS A 109 -14.53 3.35 -22.57
CA LYS A 109 -14.06 3.80 -23.89
C LYS A 109 -12.63 3.40 -24.23
N ASN A 110 -11.85 2.96 -23.21
CA ASN A 110 -10.47 2.53 -23.39
C ASN A 110 -10.29 1.01 -23.28
N ILE A 111 -11.38 0.24 -23.11
CA ILE A 111 -11.29 -1.22 -23.21
C ILE A 111 -11.00 -1.57 -24.67
N ILE A 112 -10.02 -2.43 -24.85
CA ILE A 112 -9.50 -2.79 -26.16
C ILE A 112 -10.21 -4.05 -26.63
N ASP A 113 -10.77 -4.00 -27.85
CA ASP A 113 -11.27 -5.18 -28.56
C ASP A 113 -10.07 -6.01 -29.06
N MET A 114 -9.78 -7.11 -28.38
CA MET A 114 -8.63 -7.95 -28.69
C MET A 114 -8.85 -8.82 -29.93
N ASP A 115 -10.07 -9.00 -30.38
CA ASP A 115 -10.36 -9.72 -31.63
C ASP A 115 -10.04 -8.86 -32.87
N LYS A 116 -9.96 -7.52 -32.68
CA LYS A 116 -9.60 -6.53 -33.70
C LYS A 116 -8.22 -5.88 -33.46
N PHE A 117 -7.54 -6.26 -32.39
CA PHE A 117 -6.27 -5.65 -32.01
C PHE A 117 -5.15 -6.07 -32.97
N ASP A 118 -4.49 -5.11 -33.60
CA ASP A 118 -3.36 -5.36 -34.49
C ASP A 118 -2.02 -5.12 -33.76
N GLU A 119 -1.38 -6.20 -33.36
CA GLU A 119 -0.09 -6.18 -32.68
C GLU A 119 1.03 -5.54 -33.51
N SER A 120 0.89 -5.47 -34.83
CA SER A 120 1.90 -4.89 -35.72
C SER A 120 1.94 -3.37 -35.62
N THR A 121 0.79 -2.76 -35.32
CA THR A 121 0.63 -1.29 -35.28
C THR A 121 0.76 -0.72 -33.88
N ASP A 122 0.49 -1.50 -32.81
CA ASP A 122 0.41 -0.99 -31.45
C ASP A 122 1.08 -1.90 -30.39
N LYS A 123 2.28 -2.36 -30.70
CA LYS A 123 3.08 -3.24 -29.79
C LYS A 123 3.25 -2.68 -28.37
N ASN A 124 3.29 -1.37 -28.22
CA ASN A 124 3.56 -0.71 -26.93
C ASN A 124 2.32 -0.62 -26.04
N ASN A 125 1.13 -0.86 -26.59
CA ASN A 125 -0.14 -0.77 -25.86
C ASN A 125 -0.87 -2.12 -25.72
N LYS A 126 -0.18 -3.24 -25.96
CA LYS A 126 -0.75 -4.58 -25.80
C LYS A 126 -1.20 -4.77 -24.35
N PRO A 127 -2.50 -5.05 -24.12
CA PRO A 127 -3.00 -5.28 -22.78
C PRO A 127 -2.37 -6.49 -22.10
N GLU A 128 -1.97 -6.32 -20.85
CA GLU A 128 -1.42 -7.40 -20.02
C GLU A 128 -2.50 -8.20 -19.30
N VAL A 129 -3.69 -7.62 -19.16
CA VAL A 129 -4.85 -8.25 -18.53
C VAL A 129 -5.96 -8.36 -19.56
N ILE A 130 -6.36 -9.60 -19.85
CA ILE A 130 -7.36 -9.92 -20.87
C ILE A 130 -8.48 -10.73 -20.24
N LEU A 131 -9.70 -10.32 -20.49
CA LEU A 131 -10.92 -11.07 -20.19
C LEU A 131 -11.31 -11.85 -21.45
N ASP A 132 -11.21 -13.18 -21.42
CA ASP A 132 -11.37 -14.08 -22.58
C ASP A 132 -12.61 -14.97 -22.43
N PHE A 133 -13.56 -14.87 -23.36
CA PHE A 133 -14.76 -15.69 -23.47
C PHE A 133 -14.73 -16.62 -24.69
N SER A 134 -13.62 -16.70 -25.43
CA SER A 134 -13.53 -17.45 -26.68
C SER A 134 -13.69 -18.97 -26.48
N LYS A 135 -13.20 -19.50 -25.36
CA LYS A 135 -13.20 -20.93 -25.07
C LYS A 135 -14.30 -21.35 -24.12
N ASP A 136 -14.65 -20.51 -23.17
CA ASP A 136 -15.66 -20.76 -22.15
C ASP A 136 -16.60 -19.56 -22.06
N LYS A 137 -17.91 -19.82 -22.17
CA LYS A 137 -18.96 -18.78 -21.98
C LYS A 137 -18.94 -18.12 -20.60
N ASN A 138 -18.30 -18.78 -19.61
CA ASN A 138 -18.10 -18.18 -18.29
C ASN A 138 -16.93 -17.19 -18.30
N GLY A 139 -16.05 -17.26 -19.30
CA GLY A 139 -14.87 -16.43 -19.43
C GLY A 139 -13.76 -16.76 -18.44
N GLU A 140 -12.56 -16.32 -18.77
CA GLU A 140 -11.39 -16.41 -17.91
C GLU A 140 -10.61 -15.09 -17.94
N ILE A 141 -9.93 -14.74 -16.84
CA ILE A 141 -8.96 -13.64 -16.82
C ILE A 141 -7.58 -14.22 -17.08
N LYS A 142 -6.90 -13.65 -18.07
CA LYS A 142 -5.52 -13.97 -18.41
C LYS A 142 -4.65 -12.77 -18.08
N ILE A 143 -3.64 -13.00 -17.24
CA ILE A 143 -2.57 -12.04 -16.98
C ILE A 143 -1.34 -12.53 -17.73
N ASN A 144 -0.89 -11.76 -18.70
CA ASN A 144 0.27 -12.09 -19.52
C ASN A 144 1.18 -10.85 -19.65
N ILE A 145 2.29 -10.87 -18.92
CA ILE A 145 3.30 -9.82 -19.00
C ILE A 145 4.42 -10.34 -19.90
N GLU A 146 4.49 -9.81 -21.11
CA GLU A 146 5.57 -10.11 -22.03
C GLU A 146 6.78 -9.21 -21.73
N LYS A 147 7.98 -9.77 -21.80
CA LYS A 147 9.19 -9.01 -21.58
C LYS A 147 9.39 -8.02 -22.71
N ASN A 148 9.47 -6.74 -22.40
CA ASN A 148 9.88 -5.72 -23.34
C ASN A 148 11.42 -5.74 -23.41
N GLU A 149 11.98 -6.40 -24.43
CA GLU A 149 13.42 -6.59 -24.55
C GLU A 149 14.17 -5.26 -24.71
N THR A 150 13.62 -4.30 -25.44
CA THR A 150 14.23 -2.97 -25.61
C THR A 150 14.34 -2.24 -24.28
N LEU A 151 13.24 -2.23 -23.51
CA LEU A 151 13.21 -1.65 -22.15
C LEU A 151 14.19 -2.39 -21.23
N ALA A 152 14.19 -3.73 -21.28
CA ALA A 152 15.04 -4.54 -20.42
C ALA A 152 16.53 -4.27 -20.65
N GLU A 153 16.95 -4.16 -21.91
CA GLU A 153 18.32 -3.83 -22.28
C GLU A 153 18.71 -2.39 -21.91
N GLU A 154 17.84 -1.41 -22.14
CA GLU A 154 18.04 -0.01 -21.71
C GLU A 154 18.25 0.06 -20.19
N ARG A 155 17.33 -0.55 -19.42
CA ARG A 155 17.40 -0.56 -17.95
C ARG A 155 18.62 -1.32 -17.44
N LYS A 156 19.02 -2.40 -18.09
CA LYS A 156 20.21 -3.17 -17.74
C LYS A 156 21.49 -2.33 -17.92
N LYS A 157 21.61 -1.58 -19.02
CA LYS A 157 22.72 -0.66 -19.27
C LYS A 157 22.81 0.41 -18.16
N LEU A 158 21.70 1.10 -17.88
CA LEU A 158 21.63 2.08 -16.79
C LEU A 158 21.96 1.46 -15.44
N GLY A 159 21.52 0.23 -15.19
CA GLY A 159 21.77 -0.49 -13.94
C GLY A 159 23.24 -0.89 -13.73
N ILE A 160 24.01 -1.11 -14.80
CA ILE A 160 25.45 -1.37 -14.74
C ILE A 160 26.22 -0.08 -14.44
N GLU A 161 25.80 1.03 -15.04
CA GLU A 161 26.43 2.34 -14.87
C GLU A 161 26.16 2.95 -13.48
N ASN A 162 25.15 2.48 -12.78
CA ASN A 162 24.66 3.07 -11.53
C ASN A 162 24.55 2.04 -10.42
N ASN A 163 25.28 2.23 -9.34
CA ASN A 163 25.18 1.41 -8.14
C ASN A 163 23.88 1.65 -7.39
N SER A 164 23.40 0.61 -6.71
CA SER A 164 22.30 0.67 -5.74
C SER A 164 22.50 -0.39 -4.66
N LYS A 165 21.92 -0.20 -3.48
CA LYS A 165 22.08 -1.16 -2.36
C LYS A 165 21.43 -2.52 -2.67
N PHE A 166 20.32 -2.50 -3.41
CA PHE A 166 19.59 -3.68 -3.82
C PHE A 166 19.18 -3.58 -5.28
N ASN A 167 19.26 -4.70 -6.00
CA ASN A 167 18.81 -4.77 -7.38
C ASN A 167 17.28 -4.89 -7.47
N ASN A 168 16.64 -5.38 -6.43
CA ASN A 168 15.21 -5.60 -6.44
C ASN A 168 14.55 -4.95 -5.22
N ILE A 169 13.41 -4.32 -5.45
CA ILE A 169 12.57 -3.75 -4.39
C ILE A 169 11.15 -4.27 -4.59
N LEU A 170 10.65 -5.04 -3.61
CA LEU A 170 9.26 -5.47 -3.55
C LEU A 170 8.55 -4.64 -2.47
N PHE A 171 7.64 -3.77 -2.89
CA PHE A 171 6.93 -2.85 -2.02
C PHE A 171 5.47 -3.31 -1.85
N LEU A 172 5.17 -3.89 -0.70
CA LEU A 172 3.84 -4.38 -0.32
C LEU A 172 3.14 -3.31 0.52
N PHE A 173 2.16 -2.68 -0.09
CA PHE A 173 1.39 -1.60 0.50
C PHE A 173 0.01 -2.11 0.89
N ILE A 174 -0.36 -2.03 2.16
CA ILE A 174 -1.70 -2.41 2.63
C ILE A 174 -2.35 -1.20 3.28
N ASP A 175 -3.32 -0.63 2.59
CA ASP A 175 -4.04 0.57 3.00
C ASP A 175 -4.85 0.32 4.29
N SER A 176 -4.87 1.31 5.17
CA SER A 176 -5.70 1.32 6.38
C SER A 176 -5.41 0.22 7.41
N LEU A 177 -4.18 -0.28 7.52
CA LEU A 177 -3.87 -1.39 8.42
C LEU A 177 -2.87 -1.00 9.51
N SER A 178 -3.32 -1.01 10.77
CA SER A 178 -2.43 -0.78 11.92
C SER A 178 -1.47 -1.95 12.13
N ARG A 179 -0.36 -1.71 12.85
CA ARG A 179 0.60 -2.74 13.22
C ARG A 179 -0.06 -3.86 14.03
N GLU A 180 -0.93 -3.52 14.96
CA GLU A 180 -1.60 -4.52 15.79
C GLU A 180 -2.62 -5.32 15.00
N HIS A 181 -3.36 -4.66 14.10
CA HIS A 181 -4.32 -5.35 13.26
C HIS A 181 -3.65 -6.27 12.24
N PHE A 182 -2.49 -5.88 11.71
CA PHE A 182 -1.62 -6.77 10.91
C PHE A 182 -1.33 -8.07 11.66
N LYS A 183 -0.87 -8.00 12.92
CA LYS A 183 -0.58 -9.18 13.75
C LYS A 183 -1.83 -10.02 14.01
N ARG A 184 -2.99 -9.40 14.21
CA ARG A 184 -4.26 -10.09 14.46
C ARG A 184 -4.75 -10.87 13.24
N LYS A 185 -4.65 -10.28 12.05
CA LYS A 185 -5.30 -10.79 10.83
C LYS A 185 -4.37 -11.50 9.86
N LEU A 186 -3.12 -11.11 9.76
CA LEU A 186 -2.14 -11.68 8.83
C LEU A 186 -1.14 -12.61 9.54
N LYS A 187 -1.65 -13.62 10.21
CA LYS A 187 -0.86 -14.51 11.10
C LYS A 187 0.21 -15.32 10.38
N LYS A 188 -0.06 -15.82 9.17
CA LYS A 188 0.91 -16.60 8.38
C LYS A 188 1.99 -15.69 7.81
N THR A 189 1.60 -14.54 7.30
CA THR A 189 2.53 -13.50 6.83
C THR A 189 3.39 -12.98 7.99
N THR A 190 2.81 -12.77 9.19
CA THR A 190 3.56 -12.42 10.40
C THR A 190 4.64 -13.45 10.70
N LYS A 191 4.31 -14.73 10.73
CA LYS A 191 5.28 -15.82 10.97
C LYS A 191 6.37 -15.88 9.89
N PHE A 192 6.02 -15.57 8.64
CA PHE A 192 7.00 -15.49 7.55
C PHE A 192 8.02 -14.36 7.80
N ILE A 193 7.59 -13.21 8.30
CA ILE A 193 8.49 -12.10 8.66
C ILE A 193 9.35 -12.49 9.88
N GLU A 194 8.72 -13.05 10.92
CA GLU A 194 9.37 -13.42 12.19
C GLU A 194 10.49 -14.45 12.04
N GLN A 195 10.40 -15.35 11.04
CA GLN A 195 11.45 -16.35 10.81
C GLN A 195 12.82 -15.72 10.53
N PHE A 196 12.87 -14.50 9.97
CA PHE A 196 14.08 -13.77 9.64
C PHE A 196 14.52 -12.78 10.74
N MET A 197 13.79 -12.70 11.85
CA MET A 197 14.15 -11.89 13.02
C MET A 197 15.00 -12.64 14.04
N LYS A 198 15.10 -13.96 13.91
CA LYS A 198 15.81 -14.81 14.89
C LYS A 198 17.31 -14.75 14.65
N LYS A 199 18.05 -14.30 15.67
CA LYS A 199 19.53 -14.24 15.64
C LYS A 199 20.21 -15.62 15.65
N GLU A 200 19.47 -16.68 16.03
CA GLU A 200 19.99 -18.03 16.22
C GLU A 200 20.16 -18.84 14.92
N LYS A 201 19.59 -18.36 13.82
CA LYS A 201 19.79 -18.98 12.50
C LYS A 201 20.55 -18.00 11.62
N GLU A 202 21.73 -18.40 11.17
CA GLU A 202 22.39 -17.75 10.02
C GLU A 202 21.49 -17.92 8.80
N THR A 203 20.64 -16.91 8.57
CA THR A 203 19.86 -16.81 7.36
C THR A 203 20.39 -15.67 6.52
N GLU A 204 20.42 -15.87 5.21
CA GLU A 204 20.76 -14.82 4.25
C GLU A 204 19.77 -13.64 4.27
N TYR A 205 18.64 -13.81 4.98
CA TYR A 205 17.60 -12.81 5.14
C TYR A 205 17.53 -12.30 6.58
N LYS A 206 17.36 -10.99 6.72
CA LYS A 206 17.15 -10.33 8.02
C LYS A 206 15.91 -9.45 7.94
N SER A 207 15.05 -9.53 8.96
CA SER A 207 13.86 -8.71 9.11
C SER A 207 14.05 -7.65 10.19
N TYR A 208 13.53 -6.46 9.91
CA TYR A 208 13.50 -5.33 10.86
C TYR A 208 12.05 -4.81 10.94
N GLN A 209 11.63 -4.39 12.14
CA GLN A 209 10.34 -3.77 12.39
C GLN A 209 10.52 -2.40 13.02
N PHE A 210 9.83 -1.40 12.51
CA PHE A 210 9.95 -0.04 13.04
C PHE A 210 8.78 0.24 13.98
N MET A 211 9.03 0.02 15.28
CA MET A 211 8.02 -0.05 16.33
C MET A 211 7.28 1.29 16.56
N LYS A 212 7.98 2.40 16.30
CA LYS A 212 7.46 3.76 16.51
C LYS A 212 7.23 4.48 15.17
N TYR A 213 6.96 3.71 14.10
CA TYR A 213 6.49 4.30 12.84
C TYR A 213 5.08 4.85 13.04
N THR A 214 4.92 6.13 12.79
CA THR A 214 3.67 6.88 13.01
C THR A 214 3.31 7.67 11.76
N THR A 215 2.06 7.63 11.38
CA THR A 215 1.53 8.34 10.22
C THR A 215 0.85 9.65 10.62
N PHE A 216 0.63 10.54 9.66
CA PHE A 216 0.18 11.90 9.97
C PHE A 216 -1.33 12.02 10.12
N ASP A 217 -2.10 11.15 9.48
CA ASP A 217 -3.56 11.15 9.51
C ASP A 217 -4.09 9.76 9.12
N ALA A 218 -5.40 9.61 9.16
CA ALA A 218 -6.13 8.47 8.64
C ALA A 218 -6.57 8.67 7.16
N PHE A 219 -5.92 9.56 6.44
CA PHE A 219 -6.11 9.77 5.01
C PHE A 219 -4.85 9.38 4.26
N THR A 220 -4.99 8.43 3.34
CA THR A 220 -3.89 7.87 2.54
C THR A 220 -2.96 8.93 1.95
N GLN A 221 -3.53 10.02 1.42
CA GLN A 221 -2.77 11.10 0.79
C GLN A 221 -1.75 11.76 1.71
N MET A 222 -2.13 11.93 2.98
CA MET A 222 -1.31 12.63 3.96
C MET A 222 -0.03 11.87 4.30
N SER A 223 -0.05 10.56 4.17
CA SER A 223 1.12 9.70 4.39
C SER A 223 1.81 9.29 3.09
N ALA A 224 1.04 9.04 2.04
CA ALA A 224 1.59 8.57 0.77
C ALA A 224 2.37 9.65 0.00
N GLN A 225 1.97 10.93 0.10
CA GLN A 225 2.74 12.02 -0.51
C GLN A 225 4.17 12.10 0.06
N PRO A 226 4.39 12.27 1.36
CA PRO A 226 5.73 12.25 1.90
C PRO A 226 6.47 10.93 1.67
N MET A 227 5.76 9.79 1.63
CA MET A 227 6.36 8.47 1.38
C MET A 227 6.94 8.31 -0.03
N PHE A 228 6.31 8.90 -1.04
CA PHE A 228 6.71 8.70 -2.44
C PHE A 228 7.29 9.94 -3.13
N TYR A 229 7.10 11.13 -2.56
CA TYR A 229 7.63 12.39 -3.09
C TYR A 229 8.61 13.09 -2.14
N GLY A 230 8.76 12.61 -0.91
CA GLY A 230 9.64 13.20 0.10
C GLY A 230 9.20 14.55 0.60
N GLU A 231 8.00 15.00 0.24
CA GLU A 231 7.45 16.28 0.68
C GLU A 231 5.92 16.24 0.77
N LYS A 232 5.36 17.12 1.60
CA LYS A 232 3.95 17.41 1.58
C LYS A 232 3.63 18.20 0.31
N MET A 233 2.65 17.76 -0.43
CA MET A 233 2.25 18.41 -1.66
C MET A 233 1.40 19.64 -1.37
N ASP A 234 1.96 20.81 -1.61
CA ASP A 234 1.28 22.10 -1.60
C ASP A 234 1.00 22.54 -3.04
N PRO A 235 -0.25 22.88 -3.40
CA PRO A 235 -0.58 23.33 -4.74
C PRO A 235 0.24 24.52 -5.25
N GLN A 236 0.74 25.35 -4.34
CA GLN A 236 1.46 26.59 -4.69
C GLN A 236 2.97 26.39 -4.78
N THR A 237 3.53 25.52 -3.95
CA THR A 237 4.98 25.46 -3.72
C THR A 237 5.64 24.13 -4.06
N SER A 238 4.85 23.03 -4.18
CA SER A 238 5.42 21.70 -4.39
C SER A 238 5.99 21.52 -5.79
N ASN A 239 7.23 21.02 -5.84
CA ASN A 239 7.92 20.55 -7.04
C ASN A 239 8.35 19.10 -6.89
N GLY A 240 7.63 18.32 -6.07
CA GLY A 240 7.99 16.95 -5.74
C GLY A 240 8.17 16.05 -6.95
N THR A 241 9.23 15.28 -6.91
CA THR A 241 9.48 14.26 -7.93
C THR A 241 9.17 12.90 -7.36
N PHE A 242 8.33 12.15 -8.06
CA PHE A 242 7.99 10.80 -7.67
C PHE A 242 9.24 9.90 -7.67
N ILE A 243 9.45 9.14 -6.58
CA ILE A 243 10.63 8.27 -6.40
C ILE A 243 10.87 7.33 -7.60
N LEU A 244 9.81 6.97 -8.32
CA LEU A 244 9.84 6.14 -9.50
C LEU A 244 10.73 6.69 -10.61
N LYS A 245 10.79 8.02 -10.80
CA LYS A 245 11.68 8.65 -11.78
C LYS A 245 13.14 8.31 -11.48
N TYR A 246 13.53 8.41 -10.23
CA TYR A 246 14.89 8.08 -9.80
C TYR A 246 15.19 6.59 -9.98
N MET A 247 14.22 5.72 -9.68
CA MET A 247 14.36 4.28 -9.90
C MET A 247 14.61 3.96 -11.37
N LYS A 248 13.84 4.55 -12.29
CA LYS A 248 14.04 4.38 -13.75
C LYS A 248 15.43 4.85 -14.20
N GLN A 249 15.88 6.01 -13.72
CA GLN A 249 17.21 6.55 -14.03
C GLN A 249 18.35 5.65 -13.53
N ARG A 250 18.10 4.84 -12.51
CA ARG A 250 19.06 3.89 -11.92
C ARG A 250 18.89 2.44 -12.46
N GLY A 251 18.10 2.29 -13.53
CA GLY A 251 17.99 1.04 -14.27
C GLY A 251 16.97 0.04 -13.73
N TYR A 252 16.02 0.47 -12.89
CA TYR A 252 14.93 -0.38 -12.46
C TYR A 252 13.82 -0.45 -13.51
N VAL A 253 13.40 -1.65 -13.87
CA VAL A 253 12.11 -1.88 -14.52
C VAL A 253 11.02 -1.77 -13.45
N THR A 254 9.97 -1.02 -13.73
CA THR A 254 8.98 -0.65 -12.73
C THR A 254 7.62 -1.23 -13.02
N GLY A 255 7.00 -1.84 -12.02
CA GLY A 255 5.67 -2.43 -12.11
C GLY A 255 4.77 -2.08 -10.95
N GLN A 256 3.46 -2.03 -11.20
CA GLN A 256 2.48 -1.95 -10.11
C GLN A 256 1.20 -2.72 -10.41
N SER A 257 0.58 -3.23 -9.34
CA SER A 257 -0.81 -3.66 -9.34
C SER A 257 -1.45 -3.26 -8.02
N ILE A 258 -2.61 -2.60 -8.09
CA ILE A 258 -3.36 -2.14 -6.91
C ILE A 258 -4.83 -2.47 -7.13
N ASN A 259 -5.47 -3.16 -6.19
CA ASN A 259 -6.89 -3.51 -6.28
C ASN A 259 -7.84 -2.32 -5.98
N LEU A 260 -7.45 -1.14 -6.43
CA LEU A 260 -8.23 0.08 -6.39
C LEU A 260 -8.20 0.76 -7.77
N CYS A 261 -9.33 1.28 -8.21
CA CYS A 261 -9.41 2.09 -9.41
C CYS A 261 -8.88 3.51 -9.14
N SER A 262 -7.59 3.63 -8.90
CA SER A 262 -6.92 4.92 -8.77
C SER A 262 -5.42 4.77 -8.94
N ARG A 263 -4.87 5.38 -9.98
CA ARG A 263 -3.42 5.64 -10.06
C ARG A 263 -3.00 6.67 -9.02
N GLU A 264 -3.93 7.54 -8.68
CA GLU A 264 -3.73 8.74 -7.88
C GLU A 264 -4.06 8.53 -6.41
N LEU A 265 -4.07 7.27 -5.91
CA LEU A 265 -4.30 7.00 -4.49
C LEU A 265 -3.42 7.90 -3.61
N PHE A 266 -2.27 8.28 -4.15
CA PHE A 266 -1.22 9.02 -3.49
C PHE A 266 -1.21 10.52 -3.78
N VAL A 267 -2.00 11.01 -4.76
CA VAL A 267 -1.97 12.42 -5.19
C VAL A 267 -3.38 12.91 -5.51
N THR A 268 -4.19 13.16 -4.53
CA THR A 268 -5.57 13.58 -4.76
C THR A 268 -5.88 15.04 -4.43
N MET A 269 -4.91 15.91 -4.40
CA MET A 269 -5.18 17.34 -4.38
C MET A 269 -5.26 17.85 -5.82
N ASN A 270 -6.48 18.10 -6.30
CA ASN A 270 -6.78 18.56 -7.67
C ASN A 270 -5.88 19.67 -8.22
N ASN A 271 -5.32 20.49 -7.32
CA ASN A 271 -4.50 21.63 -7.69
C ASN A 271 -2.99 21.33 -7.72
N CYS A 272 -2.54 20.20 -7.16
CA CYS A 272 -1.13 19.78 -7.20
C CYS A 272 -0.76 19.06 -8.50
N LEU A 273 -1.74 18.43 -9.16
CA LEU A 273 -1.52 17.59 -10.33
C LEU A 273 -0.83 18.28 -11.50
N ASN A 274 -1.01 19.60 -11.64
CA ASN A 274 -0.40 20.36 -12.72
C ASN A 274 1.07 20.71 -12.49
N LYS A 275 1.58 20.50 -11.28
CA LYS A 275 2.95 20.87 -10.87
C LYS A 275 3.83 19.68 -10.52
N VAL A 276 3.24 18.48 -10.43
CA VAL A 276 3.94 17.26 -10.07
C VAL A 276 4.32 16.50 -11.32
N GLU A 277 5.58 16.12 -11.41
CA GLU A 277 6.06 15.27 -12.48
C GLU A 277 5.68 13.82 -12.17
N PHE A 278 4.67 13.30 -12.88
CA PHE A 278 4.31 11.90 -12.84
C PHE A 278 5.26 11.09 -13.71
N SER A 279 5.80 10.04 -13.12
CA SER A 279 6.50 9.01 -13.88
C SER A 279 5.59 7.79 -13.95
N ASP A 280 5.20 7.43 -15.17
CA ASP A 280 4.40 6.23 -15.39
C ASP A 280 5.20 4.97 -15.05
N PHE A 281 4.53 3.96 -14.52
CA PHE A 281 5.11 2.64 -14.41
C PHE A 281 5.36 2.05 -15.81
N ASP A 282 6.39 1.21 -15.94
CA ASP A 282 6.63 0.51 -17.21
C ASP A 282 5.55 -0.57 -17.43
N HIS A 283 5.02 -1.15 -16.33
CA HIS A 283 3.94 -2.15 -16.31
C HIS A 283 2.91 -1.80 -15.22
N GLU A 284 1.63 -1.84 -15.55
CA GLU A 284 0.60 -1.44 -14.60
C GLU A 284 -0.70 -2.24 -14.75
N ASN A 285 -1.25 -2.72 -13.62
CA ASN A 285 -2.60 -3.31 -13.55
C ASN A 285 -3.45 -2.54 -12.53
N VAL A 286 -4.21 -1.57 -13.02
CA VAL A 286 -5.19 -0.78 -12.26
C VAL A 286 -6.54 -0.78 -12.96
N ALA A 287 -6.54 -0.75 -14.30
CA ALA A 287 -7.74 -0.56 -15.09
C ALA A 287 -8.82 -1.62 -14.87
N MET A 288 -8.46 -2.89 -14.65
CA MET A 288 -9.42 -3.95 -14.38
C MET A 288 -10.26 -3.71 -13.11
N PHE A 289 -9.72 -2.98 -12.14
CA PHE A 289 -10.41 -2.68 -10.88
C PHE A 289 -11.36 -1.48 -11.01
N CYS A 290 -11.45 -0.88 -12.18
CA CYS A 290 -12.32 0.25 -12.48
C CYS A 290 -13.73 -0.16 -12.91
N ASP A 291 -14.10 -1.42 -12.74
CA ASP A 291 -15.44 -1.92 -13.04
C ASP A 291 -16.51 -1.21 -12.20
N ALA A 292 -17.55 -0.74 -12.87
CA ALA A 292 -18.64 0.00 -12.24
C ALA A 292 -19.40 -0.82 -11.18
N ASN A 293 -19.48 -2.15 -11.33
CA ASN A 293 -20.07 -3.02 -10.32
C ASN A 293 -19.24 -3.08 -9.05
N TYR A 294 -17.94 -2.89 -9.18
CA TYR A 294 -17.03 -2.79 -8.07
C TYR A 294 -17.31 -1.52 -7.23
N TYR A 295 -17.91 -0.49 -7.84
CA TYR A 295 -18.20 0.80 -7.21
C TYR A 295 -19.70 1.09 -7.04
N ASN A 296 -20.60 0.14 -7.30
CA ASN A 296 -22.03 0.37 -7.23
C ASN A 296 -22.50 0.77 -5.81
N ARG A 297 -23.28 1.87 -5.72
CA ARG A 297 -23.69 2.53 -4.48
C ARG A 297 -25.14 2.29 -4.06
N ASP A 298 -25.93 1.59 -4.88
CA ASP A 298 -27.39 1.60 -4.80
C ASP A 298 -27.99 0.70 -3.71
N ASN A 299 -27.26 0.34 -2.65
CA ASN A 299 -27.81 -0.48 -1.59
C ASN A 299 -27.96 0.29 -0.28
N PRO A 300 -29.06 0.08 0.42
CA PRO A 300 -29.36 0.76 1.68
C PRO A 300 -28.48 0.34 2.88
N TYR A 301 -27.67 -0.70 2.73
CA TYR A 301 -26.81 -1.18 3.83
C TYR A 301 -25.34 -0.74 3.63
N PRO A 302 -24.93 0.42 4.15
CA PRO A 302 -23.60 0.98 3.90
C PRO A 302 -22.45 0.13 4.45
N LEU A 303 -22.69 -0.83 5.35
CA LEU A 303 -21.69 -1.81 5.79
C LEU A 303 -21.37 -2.87 4.72
N LEU A 304 -22.31 -3.13 3.83
CA LEU A 304 -22.18 -4.17 2.80
C LEU A 304 -21.91 -3.60 1.41
N GLN A 305 -21.83 -2.27 1.28
CA GLN A 305 -21.72 -1.60 -0.01
C GLN A 305 -20.89 -0.33 -0.03
N GLY A 306 -20.69 0.16 -1.26
CA GLY A 306 -19.87 1.31 -1.56
C GLY A 306 -18.43 0.91 -1.84
N GLY A 307 -17.62 1.89 -2.08
CA GLY A 307 -16.22 1.72 -2.45
C GLY A 307 -15.37 0.96 -1.42
N PHE A 308 -15.86 0.82 -0.20
CA PHE A 308 -15.18 0.22 0.93
C PHE A 308 -16.07 -0.80 1.65
N ALA A 309 -16.83 -1.58 0.89
CA ALA A 309 -17.69 -2.62 1.43
C ALA A 309 -17.01 -3.99 1.48
N ALA A 310 -17.37 -4.82 2.47
CA ALA A 310 -16.83 -6.16 2.61
C ALA A 310 -17.04 -7.05 1.37
N ILE A 311 -18.15 -6.88 0.65
CA ILE A 311 -18.45 -7.66 -0.57
C ILE A 311 -17.63 -7.24 -1.79
N ARG A 312 -16.99 -6.08 -1.72
CA ARG A 312 -16.14 -5.56 -2.79
C ARG A 312 -14.85 -6.33 -2.99
N ARG A 313 -14.52 -7.20 -2.08
CA ARG A 313 -13.38 -8.10 -2.26
C ARG A 313 -13.48 -8.96 -3.52
N CYS A 314 -14.69 -9.15 -4.09
CA CYS A 314 -14.93 -10.06 -5.20
C CYS A 314 -15.02 -9.32 -6.55
N LEU A 315 -14.24 -9.74 -7.51
CA LEU A 315 -14.28 -9.29 -8.90
C LEU A 315 -14.06 -10.51 -9.81
N TYR A 316 -14.89 -10.67 -10.85
CA TYR A 316 -14.79 -11.76 -11.83
C TYR A 316 -14.61 -13.17 -11.22
N GLY A 317 -15.27 -13.43 -10.12
CA GLY A 317 -15.28 -14.75 -9.48
C GLY A 317 -14.11 -15.06 -8.56
N LYS A 318 -13.17 -14.14 -8.36
CA LYS A 318 -12.03 -14.26 -7.43
C LYS A 318 -11.99 -13.09 -6.45
N ASP A 319 -11.24 -13.26 -5.38
CA ASP A 319 -10.83 -12.13 -4.53
C ASP A 319 -9.90 -11.19 -5.30
N THR A 320 -10.07 -9.87 -5.13
CA THR A 320 -9.33 -8.87 -5.92
C THR A 320 -7.83 -8.91 -5.69
N PHE A 321 -7.39 -9.24 -4.47
CA PHE A 321 -5.98 -9.39 -4.15
C PHE A 321 -5.30 -10.56 -4.90
N GLU A 322 -6.07 -11.59 -5.31
CA GLU A 322 -5.50 -12.71 -6.09
C GLU A 322 -4.94 -12.22 -7.44
N TYR A 323 -5.64 -11.29 -8.10
CA TYR A 323 -5.16 -10.68 -9.36
C TYR A 323 -3.91 -9.83 -9.13
N VAL A 324 -3.87 -9.10 -8.00
CA VAL A 324 -2.68 -8.29 -7.64
C VAL A 324 -1.46 -9.19 -7.46
N LEU A 325 -1.63 -10.28 -6.72
CA LEU A 325 -0.55 -11.23 -6.46
C LEU A 325 -0.13 -12.01 -7.72
N GLU A 326 -1.10 -12.43 -8.55
CA GLU A 326 -0.82 -13.12 -9.82
C GLU A 326 -0.05 -12.20 -10.77
N TYR A 327 -0.48 -10.94 -10.91
CA TYR A 327 0.22 -9.93 -11.70
C TYR A 327 1.65 -9.70 -11.19
N GLY A 328 1.78 -9.53 -9.87
CA GLY A 328 3.09 -9.34 -9.24
C GLY A 328 4.04 -10.50 -9.48
N LYS A 329 3.55 -11.74 -9.40
CA LYS A 329 4.35 -12.94 -9.68
C LYS A 329 4.81 -12.97 -11.13
N LYS A 330 3.91 -12.73 -12.09
CA LYS A 330 4.23 -12.68 -13.52
C LYS A 330 5.29 -11.62 -13.82
N PHE A 331 5.10 -10.39 -13.33
CA PHE A 331 6.09 -9.32 -13.50
C PHE A 331 7.45 -9.71 -12.93
N TRP A 332 7.47 -10.27 -11.71
CA TRP A 332 8.70 -10.62 -11.02
C TRP A 332 9.50 -11.71 -11.73
N GLU A 333 8.80 -12.72 -12.25
CA GLU A 333 9.40 -13.81 -13.03
C GLU A 333 9.87 -13.34 -14.43
N THR A 334 9.10 -12.47 -15.09
CA THR A 334 9.41 -11.93 -16.43
C THR A 334 10.72 -11.14 -16.41
N TYR A 335 10.94 -10.32 -15.39
CA TYR A 335 12.12 -9.47 -15.26
C TYR A 335 13.13 -10.00 -14.23
N LYS A 336 13.25 -11.34 -14.07
CA LYS A 336 14.14 -11.95 -13.07
C LYS A 336 15.60 -11.49 -13.17
N ASP A 337 16.09 -11.20 -14.38
CA ASP A 337 17.48 -10.84 -14.67
C ASP A 337 17.71 -9.30 -14.72
N ASN A 338 16.68 -8.50 -14.42
CA ASN A 338 16.76 -7.04 -14.42
C ASN A 338 16.61 -6.49 -12.99
N LYS A 339 17.24 -5.33 -12.74
CA LYS A 339 16.84 -4.52 -11.58
C LYS A 339 15.37 -4.18 -11.71
N LYS A 340 14.59 -4.32 -10.62
CA LYS A 340 13.16 -4.09 -10.68
C LYS A 340 12.58 -3.53 -9.38
N PHE A 341 11.59 -2.67 -9.55
CA PHE A 341 10.73 -2.19 -8.49
C PHE A 341 9.31 -2.63 -8.76
N LEU A 342 8.71 -3.33 -7.83
CA LEU A 342 7.31 -3.75 -7.91
C LEU A 342 6.54 -3.23 -6.70
N ARG A 343 5.46 -2.47 -6.95
CA ARG A 343 4.50 -2.06 -5.94
C ARG A 343 3.23 -2.89 -6.07
N LEU A 344 2.89 -3.62 -5.01
CA LEU A 344 1.62 -4.31 -4.88
C LEU A 344 0.80 -3.63 -3.80
N GLY A 345 -0.40 -3.16 -4.16
CA GLY A 345 -1.29 -2.41 -3.27
C GLY A 345 -2.57 -3.19 -2.97
N PHE A 346 -2.95 -3.23 -1.69
CA PHE A 346 -4.12 -3.93 -1.19
C PHE A 346 -4.97 -2.97 -0.36
N ILE A 347 -6.24 -2.83 -0.74
CA ILE A 347 -7.21 -2.02 0.02
C ILE A 347 -8.14 -2.87 0.88
N ASP A 348 -7.81 -4.13 1.09
CA ASP A 348 -8.67 -5.11 1.76
C ASP A 348 -8.90 -4.80 3.25
N ALA A 349 -8.04 -4.00 3.86
CA ALA A 349 -8.24 -3.48 5.21
C ALA A 349 -9.05 -2.16 5.25
N HIS A 350 -9.30 -1.52 4.10
CA HIS A 350 -10.00 -0.24 4.02
C HIS A 350 -11.53 -0.41 3.95
N GLU A 351 -12.08 -1.39 4.61
CA GLU A 351 -13.51 -1.58 4.76
C GLU A 351 -13.95 -1.42 6.22
N ARG A 352 -15.24 -1.19 6.45
CA ARG A 352 -15.74 -0.75 7.76
C ARG A 352 -15.53 -1.73 8.89
N THR A 353 -15.46 -3.04 8.59
CA THR A 353 -15.26 -4.07 9.63
C THR A 353 -13.80 -4.39 9.85
N GLN A 354 -12.93 -4.10 8.87
CA GLN A 354 -11.52 -4.47 8.81
C GLN A 354 -11.25 -5.98 8.90
N GLU A 355 -12.28 -6.79 8.66
CA GLU A 355 -12.18 -8.23 8.75
C GLU A 355 -11.80 -8.90 7.42
N VAL A 356 -12.01 -8.20 6.29
CA VAL A 356 -11.75 -8.75 4.96
C VAL A 356 -10.26 -8.99 4.72
N VAL A 357 -9.40 -8.19 5.30
CA VAL A 357 -7.94 -8.34 5.16
C VAL A 357 -7.41 -9.72 5.58
N LYS A 358 -8.12 -10.43 6.45
CA LYS A 358 -7.73 -11.80 6.86
C LYS A 358 -7.66 -12.79 5.68
N TYR A 359 -8.46 -12.56 4.63
CA TYR A 359 -8.45 -13.43 3.45
C TYR A 359 -7.19 -13.26 2.60
N LEU A 360 -6.49 -12.13 2.74
CA LEU A 360 -5.20 -11.89 2.09
C LEU A 360 -4.05 -12.71 2.72
N ASP A 361 -4.14 -13.12 3.99
CA ASP A 361 -3.04 -13.72 4.74
C ASP A 361 -2.42 -14.95 4.06
N GLU A 362 -3.25 -15.95 3.74
CA GLU A 362 -2.78 -17.18 3.09
C GLU A 362 -2.21 -16.93 1.69
N PRO A 363 -2.93 -16.22 0.79
CA PRO A 363 -2.42 -15.93 -0.55
C PRO A 363 -1.12 -15.11 -0.55
N LEU A 364 -1.00 -14.11 0.31
CA LEU A 364 0.21 -13.31 0.44
C LEU A 364 1.39 -14.13 0.96
N TYR A 365 1.14 -14.95 1.99
CA TYR A 365 2.15 -15.88 2.49
C TYR A 365 2.62 -16.87 1.39
N LEU A 366 1.69 -17.46 0.64
CA LEU A 366 2.03 -18.39 -0.44
C LEU A 366 2.81 -17.71 -1.56
N PHE A 367 2.45 -16.48 -1.94
CA PHE A 367 3.18 -15.66 -2.90
C PHE A 367 4.63 -15.45 -2.45
N LEU A 368 4.84 -14.96 -1.23
CA LEU A 368 6.18 -14.71 -0.68
C LEU A 368 7.01 -15.98 -0.55
N ASN A 369 6.39 -17.06 -0.06
CA ASN A 369 7.05 -18.33 0.13
C ASN A 369 7.42 -19.02 -1.20
N ASP A 370 6.63 -18.83 -2.27
CA ASP A 370 6.96 -19.32 -3.61
C ASP A 370 8.18 -18.57 -4.17
N LEU A 371 8.18 -17.24 -4.08
CA LEU A 371 9.34 -16.43 -4.51
C LEU A 371 10.61 -16.80 -3.70
N PHE A 372 10.46 -16.98 -2.39
CA PHE A 372 11.55 -17.37 -1.52
C PHE A 372 12.13 -18.75 -1.89
N LYS A 373 11.28 -19.77 -2.03
CA LYS A 373 11.70 -21.13 -2.39
C LYS A 373 12.36 -21.21 -3.76
N LYS A 374 11.93 -20.37 -4.70
CA LYS A 374 12.51 -20.27 -6.04
C LYS A 374 13.78 -19.40 -6.09
N LYS A 375 14.24 -18.88 -4.96
CA LYS A 375 15.38 -17.97 -4.85
C LYS A 375 15.22 -16.68 -5.68
N LEU A 376 13.99 -16.26 -5.95
CA LEU A 376 13.69 -15.05 -6.72
C LEU A 376 13.77 -13.77 -5.87
N LEU A 377 14.00 -13.88 -4.56
CA LEU A 377 14.16 -12.76 -3.63
C LEU A 377 15.63 -12.46 -3.30
N GLU A 378 16.57 -13.01 -4.07
CA GLU A 378 17.99 -12.66 -3.94
C GLU A 378 18.23 -11.19 -4.29
N ASN A 379 19.15 -10.53 -3.59
CA ASN A 379 19.46 -9.10 -3.72
C ASN A 379 18.21 -8.21 -3.69
N THR A 380 17.29 -8.51 -2.78
CA THR A 380 15.97 -7.86 -2.68
C THR A 380 15.80 -7.20 -1.32
N ALA A 381 15.26 -5.96 -1.35
CA ALA A 381 14.64 -5.32 -0.19
C ALA A 381 13.12 -5.45 -0.30
N ILE A 382 12.48 -6.11 0.67
CA ILE A 382 11.02 -6.27 0.74
C ILE A 382 10.49 -5.30 1.77
N PHE A 383 9.62 -4.41 1.36
CA PHE A 383 8.92 -3.46 2.22
C PHE A 383 7.49 -3.94 2.47
N PHE A 384 7.09 -3.95 3.72
CA PHE A 384 5.70 -4.06 4.14
C PHE A 384 5.33 -2.75 4.81
N VAL A 385 4.40 -2.02 4.24
CA VAL A 385 4.07 -0.66 4.67
C VAL A 385 2.57 -0.44 4.65
N SER A 386 2.07 0.27 5.65
CA SER A 386 0.75 0.90 5.60
C SER A 386 0.87 2.42 5.74
N ASP A 387 -0.07 3.13 5.17
CA ASP A 387 -0.17 4.58 5.19
C ASP A 387 -0.82 5.13 6.46
N HIS A 388 -1.73 4.38 7.06
CA HIS A 388 -2.39 4.64 8.33
C HIS A 388 -3.04 3.36 8.87
N GLY A 389 -3.53 3.40 10.10
CA GLY A 389 -4.35 2.34 10.64
C GLY A 389 -5.84 2.57 10.36
N ASN A 390 -6.70 2.04 11.21
CA ASN A 390 -8.14 2.17 11.04
C ASN A 390 -8.58 3.64 11.05
N GLY A 391 -8.86 4.20 9.88
CA GLY A 391 -9.28 5.59 9.73
C GLY A 391 -10.77 5.76 9.45
N MET A 392 -11.45 4.69 9.05
CA MET A 392 -12.82 4.76 8.58
C MET A 392 -13.84 4.44 9.67
N TYR A 393 -15.00 4.92 9.45
CA TYR A 393 -16.19 4.87 10.25
C TYR A 393 -16.61 3.44 10.65
N GLY A 394 -16.17 2.98 11.79
CA GLY A 394 -16.59 1.72 12.36
C GLY A 394 -17.17 1.88 13.76
N LEU A 395 -17.69 0.80 14.30
CA LEU A 395 -18.23 0.74 15.66
C LEU A 395 -17.22 1.27 16.70
N TYR A 396 -15.95 1.02 16.51
CA TYR A 396 -14.88 1.46 17.41
C TYR A 396 -14.77 2.98 17.54
N ARG A 397 -14.98 3.70 16.42
CA ARG A 397 -15.07 5.17 16.44
C ARG A 397 -16.30 5.65 17.16
N ASP A 398 -17.43 5.00 16.90
CA ASP A 398 -18.71 5.39 17.50
C ASP A 398 -18.70 5.15 19.01
N LEU A 399 -17.96 4.14 19.46
CA LEU A 399 -17.70 3.85 20.88
C LEU A 399 -16.61 4.75 21.49
N GLN A 400 -15.94 5.59 20.70
CA GLN A 400 -14.83 6.45 21.14
C GLN A 400 -13.73 5.67 21.90
N ALA A 401 -13.42 4.47 21.43
CA ALA A 401 -12.47 3.59 22.06
C ALA A 401 -11.05 4.17 22.01
N ASP A 402 -10.35 4.19 23.13
CA ASP A 402 -8.98 4.75 23.23
C ASP A 402 -8.00 4.03 22.28
N ASP A 403 -8.13 2.71 22.13
CA ASP A 403 -7.29 1.91 21.28
C ASP A 403 -7.56 2.14 19.78
N PHE A 404 -8.77 2.53 19.41
CA PHE A 404 -9.08 2.95 18.04
C PHE A 404 -8.27 4.18 17.62
N LEU A 405 -8.23 5.20 18.47
CA LEU A 405 -7.47 6.42 18.21
C LEU A 405 -5.98 6.11 18.11
N PHE A 406 -5.48 5.23 18.98
CA PHE A 406 -4.10 4.80 19.02
C PHE A 406 -3.71 4.03 17.74
N GLU A 407 -4.52 3.06 17.31
CA GLU A 407 -4.26 2.29 16.09
C GLU A 407 -4.37 3.11 14.81
N ARG A 408 -5.12 4.20 14.82
CA ARG A 408 -5.36 5.03 13.65
C ARG A 408 -4.08 5.54 12.99
N THR A 409 -3.07 5.89 13.78
CA THR A 409 -1.80 6.45 13.31
C THR A 409 -0.61 5.51 13.45
N LEU A 410 -0.75 4.41 14.22
CA LEU A 410 0.29 3.40 14.36
C LEU A 410 0.16 2.34 13.27
N ALA A 411 0.48 2.74 12.06
CA ALA A 411 0.63 1.85 10.93
C ALA A 411 1.84 0.91 11.12
N PHE A 412 2.01 -0.05 10.24
CA PHE A 412 3.19 -0.91 10.28
C PHE A 412 4.19 -0.50 9.21
N TRP A 413 5.46 -0.73 9.54
CA TRP A 413 6.57 -0.73 8.62
C TRP A 413 7.55 -1.84 8.98
N PHE A 414 7.68 -2.83 8.09
CA PHE A 414 8.65 -3.91 8.20
C PHE A 414 9.51 -3.95 6.94
N ILE A 415 10.77 -4.35 7.08
CA ILE A 415 11.68 -4.57 5.96
C ILE A 415 12.32 -5.93 6.10
N ILE A 416 12.41 -6.70 5.01
CA ILE A 416 13.23 -7.91 4.91
C ILE A 416 14.33 -7.62 3.90
N LEU A 417 15.57 -7.84 4.27
CA LEU A 417 16.75 -7.62 3.44
C LEU A 417 17.47 -8.94 3.21
N HIS A 418 17.84 -9.22 1.94
CA HIS A 418 18.64 -10.37 1.58
C HIS A 418 20.13 -10.02 1.57
N ASN A 419 20.92 -10.83 2.28
CA ASN A 419 22.40 -10.82 2.31
C ASN A 419 23.01 -9.42 2.54
N TYR A 420 22.40 -8.66 3.45
CA TYR A 420 22.85 -7.31 3.79
C TYR A 420 23.73 -7.33 5.04
N ASN A 421 25.02 -7.01 4.87
CA ASN A 421 26.04 -7.18 5.90
C ASN A 421 26.95 -5.95 6.10
N ARG A 422 26.54 -4.76 5.68
CA ARG A 422 27.26 -3.50 5.98
C ARG A 422 27.12 -3.18 7.46
N GLU A 423 28.12 -3.47 8.25
CA GLU A 423 28.05 -3.48 9.74
C GLU A 423 27.43 -2.20 10.34
N ASN A 424 27.90 -1.02 9.91
CA ASN A 424 27.38 0.25 10.42
C ASN A 424 25.90 0.46 10.08
N GLU A 425 25.50 0.09 8.88
CA GLU A 425 24.11 0.25 8.43
C GLU A 425 23.20 -0.79 9.10
N VAL A 426 23.67 -2.02 9.30
CA VAL A 426 22.95 -3.05 10.09
C VAL A 426 22.75 -2.59 11.53
N LYS A 427 23.78 -2.02 12.15
CA LYS A 427 23.65 -1.44 13.49
C LYS A 427 22.63 -0.30 13.54
N ASN A 428 22.65 0.58 12.54
CA ASN A 428 21.65 1.64 12.43
C ASN A 428 20.22 1.10 12.27
N LEU A 429 20.03 0.07 11.43
CA LEU A 429 18.74 -0.60 11.28
C LEU A 429 18.24 -1.18 12.62
N GLU A 430 19.11 -1.84 13.37
CA GLU A 430 18.77 -2.39 14.69
C GLU A 430 18.36 -1.29 15.69
N GLU A 431 19.12 -0.19 15.75
CA GLU A 431 18.83 0.95 16.64
C GLU A 431 17.56 1.70 16.23
N ASN A 432 17.35 1.88 14.92
CA ASN A 432 16.21 2.65 14.38
C ASN A 432 14.87 1.93 14.54
N GLN A 433 14.84 0.63 14.85
CA GLN A 433 13.59 -0.09 15.15
C GLN A 433 12.80 0.54 16.31
N GLN A 434 13.48 1.24 17.22
CA GLN A 434 12.89 1.88 18.39
C GLN A 434 12.77 3.41 18.26
N THR A 435 13.20 3.95 17.12
CA THR A 435 13.17 5.40 16.87
C THR A 435 11.82 5.82 16.29
N PHE A 436 11.38 7.03 16.65
CA PHE A 436 10.20 7.63 16.03
C PHE A 436 10.46 7.90 14.55
N LEU A 437 9.63 7.32 13.69
CA LEU A 437 9.71 7.40 12.24
C LEU A 437 8.38 7.80 11.62
N THR A 438 8.46 8.37 10.43
CA THR A 438 7.32 8.92 9.68
C THR A 438 7.39 8.49 8.21
N PRO A 439 6.38 8.75 7.39
CA PRO A 439 6.41 8.48 5.96
C PRO A 439 7.57 9.15 5.20
N TYR A 440 8.11 10.27 5.65
CA TYR A 440 9.31 10.88 5.08
C TYR A 440 10.54 9.97 5.15
N ASP A 441 10.65 9.19 6.23
CA ASP A 441 11.78 8.27 6.43
C ASP A 441 11.74 7.10 5.43
N ILE A 442 10.55 6.72 4.96
CA ILE A 442 10.40 5.71 3.90
C ILE A 442 10.95 6.24 2.58
N PHE A 443 10.62 7.50 2.21
CA PHE A 443 11.17 8.12 1.01
C PHE A 443 12.69 8.18 1.03
N ASP A 444 13.27 8.63 2.14
CA ASP A 444 14.72 8.74 2.28
C ASP A 444 15.39 7.36 2.30
N THR A 445 14.71 6.35 2.84
CA THR A 445 15.19 4.96 2.81
C THR A 445 15.18 4.38 1.39
N LEU A 446 14.10 4.59 0.64
CA LEU A 446 14.02 4.20 -0.77
C LEU A 446 15.07 4.92 -1.61
N SER A 447 15.26 6.22 -1.38
CA SER A 447 16.27 7.03 -2.05
C SER A 447 17.70 6.51 -1.76
N ASP A 448 18.00 6.19 -0.50
CA ASP A 448 19.29 5.64 -0.09
C ASP A 448 19.56 4.25 -0.72
N ILE A 449 18.52 3.43 -0.89
CA ILE A 449 18.64 2.16 -1.63
C ILE A 449 18.97 2.41 -3.10
N VAL A 450 18.27 3.34 -3.74
CA VAL A 450 18.36 3.61 -5.18
C VAL A 450 19.70 4.25 -5.54
N PHE A 451 20.21 5.17 -4.74
CA PHE A 451 21.41 5.94 -5.04
C PHE A 451 22.67 5.37 -4.42
N ASP A 452 22.57 4.67 -3.29
CA ASP A 452 23.69 4.13 -2.51
C ASP A 452 24.82 5.16 -2.22
N GLU A 453 24.46 6.42 -2.05
CA GLU A 453 25.40 7.52 -1.81
C GLU A 453 25.15 8.14 -0.43
N GLU A 454 26.20 8.25 0.38
CA GLU A 454 26.10 8.70 1.77
C GLU A 454 25.60 10.15 1.95
N ASN A 455 25.84 11.00 0.95
CA ASN A 455 25.58 12.43 1.01
C ASN A 455 24.56 12.92 -0.03
N MET A 456 23.85 12.02 -0.70
CA MET A 456 22.91 12.43 -1.72
C MET A 456 21.66 13.04 -1.08
N LYS A 457 21.57 14.34 -1.14
CA LYS A 457 20.34 15.08 -0.83
C LYS A 457 19.41 14.99 -2.02
N VAL A 458 18.64 13.92 -2.11
CA VAL A 458 17.55 13.83 -3.06
C VAL A 458 16.44 14.75 -2.58
N HIS A 459 16.40 15.98 -3.06
CA HIS A 459 15.35 16.98 -2.85
C HIS A 459 14.81 17.10 -1.43
N THR A 460 15.68 17.07 -0.44
CA THR A 460 15.25 17.35 0.91
C THR A 460 15.11 18.86 1.08
N ARG A 461 13.95 19.38 0.73
CA ARG A 461 13.54 20.70 1.26
C ARG A 461 13.52 20.70 2.79
N ASN A 462 13.47 19.50 3.39
CA ASN A 462 13.22 19.39 4.82
C ASN A 462 14.12 18.29 5.39
N ASP A 463 14.79 18.61 6.48
CA ASP A 463 15.41 17.64 7.38
C ASP A 463 14.36 16.76 8.13
N LEU A 464 13.21 16.50 7.49
CA LEU A 464 12.08 15.79 8.10
C LEU A 464 12.27 14.28 8.04
N GLY A 465 12.76 13.76 6.90
CA GLY A 465 13.06 12.34 6.73
C GLY A 465 14.50 12.00 7.05
N LYS A 466 14.77 10.72 7.25
CA LYS A 466 16.10 10.13 7.28
C LYS A 466 16.05 8.65 6.98
N SER A 467 16.95 8.16 6.14
CA SER A 467 17.06 6.74 5.84
C SER A 467 17.32 5.91 7.11
N VAL A 468 16.63 4.79 7.25
CA VAL A 468 16.84 3.86 8.36
C VAL A 468 18.18 3.13 8.30
N PHE A 469 18.90 3.19 7.18
CA PHE A 469 20.27 2.73 7.06
C PHE A 469 21.28 3.69 7.71
N ARG A 470 20.87 4.91 8.04
CA ARG A 470 21.70 5.95 8.63
C ARG A 470 21.41 6.12 10.13
N LYS A 471 22.39 6.60 10.87
CA LYS A 471 22.19 6.89 12.30
C LYS A 471 21.16 8.02 12.44
N ILE A 472 20.07 7.75 13.15
CA ILE A 472 19.03 8.72 13.49
C ILE A 472 19.19 9.12 14.95
N ASP A 473 19.22 10.43 15.21
CA ASP A 473 19.24 10.92 16.59
C ASP A 473 17.82 10.83 17.20
N ALA A 474 17.60 9.76 17.93
CA ALA A 474 16.31 9.45 18.53
C ALA A 474 15.87 10.48 19.59
N LYS A 475 16.81 11.27 20.16
CA LYS A 475 16.50 12.36 21.12
C LYS A 475 15.86 13.56 20.44
N ASN A 476 16.13 13.79 19.15
CA ASN A 476 15.61 14.91 18.38
C ASN A 476 14.44 14.51 17.46
N ARG A 477 13.89 13.31 17.67
CA ARG A 477 12.77 12.80 16.87
C ARG A 477 11.47 12.83 17.66
N THR A 478 10.68 13.86 17.41
CA THR A 478 9.35 14.05 18.01
C THR A 478 8.35 14.55 16.98
N CYS A 479 7.08 14.41 17.26
CA CYS A 479 6.01 14.97 16.41
C CYS A 479 6.09 16.49 16.26
N MET A 480 6.66 17.19 17.23
CA MET A 480 6.76 18.66 17.22
C MET A 480 7.56 19.22 16.05
N LYS A 481 8.39 18.39 15.43
CA LYS A 481 9.16 18.77 14.24
C LYS A 481 8.27 18.95 12.98
N TYR A 482 7.07 18.41 13.01
CA TYR A 482 6.15 18.35 11.88
C TYR A 482 4.96 19.31 12.02
N THR A 483 5.22 20.56 12.37
CA THR A 483 4.26 21.59 12.81
C THR A 483 3.19 21.97 11.76
N GLU A 484 3.35 21.60 10.52
CA GLU A 484 2.42 21.91 9.43
C GLU A 484 1.13 21.06 9.40
N TRP A 485 1.00 20.13 10.36
CA TRP A 485 -0.10 19.19 10.42
C TRP A 485 -0.87 19.40 11.72
N PRO A 486 -2.15 19.06 11.81
CA PRO A 486 -2.87 19.00 13.09
C PRO A 486 -2.38 17.79 13.92
N LEU A 487 -1.08 17.73 14.13
CA LEU A 487 -0.39 16.64 14.82
C LEU A 487 -0.71 16.55 16.30
N ASP A 488 -1.16 17.65 16.90
CA ASP A 488 -1.55 17.66 18.30
C ASP A 488 -2.66 16.64 18.60
N GLU A 489 -3.47 16.31 17.58
CA GLU A 489 -4.56 15.34 17.69
C GLU A 489 -4.13 13.91 17.28
N MET A 490 -3.05 13.76 16.49
CA MET A 490 -2.64 12.49 15.87
C MET A 490 -1.32 11.95 16.38
N CYS A 491 -0.57 12.76 17.11
CA CYS A 491 0.71 12.35 17.64
C CYS A 491 0.56 11.64 18.99
N HIS A 492 0.90 10.38 19.05
CA HIS A 492 0.94 9.61 20.29
C HIS A 492 2.25 9.74 21.09
N CYS A 493 3.22 10.49 20.56
CA CYS A 493 4.45 10.79 21.30
C CYS A 493 4.17 11.71 22.49
N ARG A 494 4.45 11.25 23.69
CA ARG A 494 4.54 12.10 24.89
C ARG A 494 5.95 12.68 24.98
N ILE A 495 6.05 13.98 25.15
CA ILE A 495 7.32 14.69 25.28
C ILE A 495 7.57 15.01 26.75
N PRO A 496 8.72 14.63 27.33
CA PRO A 496 9.02 14.95 28.72
C PRO A 496 8.92 16.45 28.99
N GLY A 497 8.27 16.82 30.11
CA GLY A 497 8.12 18.21 30.52
C GLY A 497 6.97 18.98 29.91
N GLN A 498 6.20 18.40 28.99
CA GLN A 498 4.95 19.00 28.51
C GLN A 498 3.74 18.49 29.33
N ASN A 499 2.89 19.42 29.75
CA ASN A 499 1.61 19.08 30.37
C ASN A 499 0.55 18.85 29.30
N TYR A 500 0.14 17.62 29.13
CA TYR A 500 -0.99 17.25 28.29
C TYR A 500 -2.25 17.21 29.13
N SER A 501 -3.12 18.19 28.98
CA SER A 501 -4.37 18.32 29.75
C SER A 501 -5.45 17.31 29.34
N THR A 502 -5.30 16.68 28.17
CA THR A 502 -6.23 15.69 27.63
C THR A 502 -5.47 14.51 27.02
N PRO A 503 -6.04 13.30 27.03
CA PRO A 503 -5.53 12.20 26.19
C PRO A 503 -5.46 12.67 24.74
N ILE A 504 -4.38 12.32 24.04
CA ILE A 504 -4.21 12.64 22.62
C ILE A 504 -5.38 12.03 21.85
N GLY A 505 -6.04 12.81 21.02
CA GLY A 505 -7.22 12.39 20.23
C GLY A 505 -8.56 12.86 20.75
N TYR A 506 -8.62 13.52 21.91
CA TYR A 506 -9.87 14.02 22.52
C TYR A 506 -10.13 15.52 22.33
N ASN A 507 -9.54 16.16 21.33
CA ASN A 507 -9.93 17.53 21.05
C ASN A 507 -11.24 17.54 20.24
N ASN A 508 -12.35 17.90 20.92
CA ASN A 508 -13.71 17.98 20.38
C ASN A 508 -13.87 18.91 19.14
N THR A 509 -12.80 19.55 18.69
CA THR A 509 -12.81 20.45 17.53
C THR A 509 -13.02 19.71 16.22
N PHE A 510 -12.50 18.49 16.05
CA PHE A 510 -12.72 17.71 14.84
C PHE A 510 -14.18 17.22 14.73
N LEU A 511 -14.78 16.82 15.85
CA LEU A 511 -16.19 16.41 15.92
C LEU A 511 -17.15 17.60 15.75
N LYS A 512 -16.73 18.82 16.16
CA LYS A 512 -17.55 20.05 15.97
C LYS A 512 -17.51 20.59 14.54
N LYS A 513 -16.44 20.36 13.78
CA LYS A 513 -16.30 20.81 12.37
C LYS A 513 -16.99 19.87 11.37
N ASN A 514 -17.25 18.64 11.74
CA ASN A 514 -17.86 17.62 10.88
C ASN A 514 -19.27 17.20 11.32
N LYS A 515 -20.05 18.11 11.91
CA LYS A 515 -21.51 17.96 11.95
C LYS A 515 -22.04 18.10 10.53
N LEU A 516 -22.01 16.99 9.82
CA LEU A 516 -22.78 16.70 8.62
C LEU A 516 -23.54 15.42 8.85
#